data_1bd41d6065978c54989f23804f8b9a90
#
_entry.id   1bd41d6065978c54989f23804f8b9a90
#
_cell.length_a   1.000
_cell.length_b   1.000
_cell.length_c   1.000
_cell.angle_alpha   90.00
_cell.angle_beta   90.00
_cell.angle_gamma   90.00
#
_symmetry.space_group_name_H-M   'P 1'
#
loop_
_entity.id
_entity.type
_entity.pdbx_description
1 polymer ?
#
loop_
_entity_poly.entity_id
_entity_poly.type
_entity_poly.pdbx_seq_one_letter_code
_entity_poly.pdbx_strand_id
1 'polypeptide(L)'
;MYNNNNEGVDVSRRGLLLVGLGLGLQVLLAPTLASTTVAFASAAMPGLLGQPATMTPRAAQAVLTRVVVAGERLVALGERGMVVLSDDGGRHWRQARVPVSVTLTSASFVDARQGWIAGHSGVVLHTSDGGENWSIQTDGIALAQASLVQAQALPDTDADREHRVQQAQRLVDDGADKPLLSICFADALHGMVVGAFGLAASTDDGGKTWTPCRERLVNPMSMHLYAVAHHAKTWVVAGEQGVLMRSDDDGASFTALAAPSERTLFTATATRGGSFVFAGLLGAACRIDSGSPTVNAIELAAPLTILSSVELRDGRVMLLAQGGRVLASRDGGVHFAEQQLPRRVPLTSLVEAADGGLVATSMGGVSRLG
;
A
#
# COMPACT_ATOMS: atom_id res chain seq x y z
N MET A 1 48.97 -13.86 -26.88
CA MET A 1 50.31 -13.27 -26.60
C MET A 1 50.22 -12.50 -25.28
N TYR A 2 51.14 -12.89 -24.38
CA TYR A 2 51.46 -12.36 -23.05
C TYR A 2 50.41 -12.62 -21.96
N ASN A 3 50.51 -13.58 -21.06
CA ASN A 3 51.52 -14.25 -20.20
C ASN A 3 51.82 -13.46 -18.91
N ASN A 4 51.40 -14.09 -17.79
CA ASN A 4 52.05 -14.37 -16.50
C ASN A 4 52.60 -13.23 -15.63
N ASN A 5 52.35 -13.22 -14.34
CA ASN A 5 52.95 -13.99 -13.22
C ASN A 5 52.34 -13.50 -11.90
N ASN A 6 51.87 -14.33 -11.07
CA ASN A 6 52.32 -15.08 -9.91
C ASN A 6 53.43 -14.38 -9.09
N GLU A 7 53.16 -14.11 -7.81
CA GLU A 7 54.08 -14.36 -6.70
C GLU A 7 53.33 -14.37 -5.35
N GLY A 8 53.39 -15.53 -4.69
CA GLY A 8 52.98 -15.75 -3.32
C GLY A 8 54.17 -15.49 -2.37
N VAL A 9 53.87 -15.16 -1.12
CA VAL A 9 54.87 -15.18 -0.03
C VAL A 9 54.32 -16.02 1.13
N ASP A 10 54.90 -17.15 1.30
CA ASP A 10 54.85 -18.03 2.46
C ASP A 10 55.93 -17.62 3.46
N VAL A 11 55.64 -17.51 4.76
CA VAL A 11 56.65 -17.46 5.82
C VAL A 11 56.26 -18.39 6.96
N SER A 12 57.03 -19.46 7.03
CA SER A 12 57.02 -20.52 8.02
C SER A 12 57.65 -20.16 9.38
N ARG A 13 57.12 -20.81 10.38
CA ARG A 13 57.68 -21.34 11.63
C ARG A 13 59.17 -21.10 11.92
N ARG A 14 59.45 -20.77 13.18
CA ARG A 14 60.52 -21.40 14.01
C ARG A 14 60.22 -21.28 15.49
N GLY A 15 60.29 -22.38 16.16
CA GLY A 15 60.19 -22.58 17.58
C GLY A 15 61.54 -22.47 18.31
N LEU A 16 61.51 -22.40 19.60
CA LEU A 16 62.57 -22.87 20.49
C LEU A 16 62.01 -23.27 21.85
N LEU A 17 62.36 -24.47 22.28
CA LEU A 17 62.23 -25.04 23.60
C LEU A 17 63.22 -24.41 24.59
N LEU A 18 62.87 -24.27 25.86
CA LEU A 18 63.81 -24.56 26.96
C LEU A 18 63.08 -24.87 28.28
N VAL A 19 63.62 -25.85 28.94
CA VAL A 19 63.23 -26.62 30.13
C VAL A 19 63.60 -25.84 31.42
N GLY A 20 62.82 -26.03 32.48
CA GLY A 20 63.20 -25.63 33.85
C GLY A 20 62.23 -26.15 34.90
N LEU A 21 62.68 -27.15 35.65
CA LEU A 21 62.06 -27.78 36.82
C LEU A 21 61.96 -26.77 38.01
N GLY A 22 60.84 -26.86 38.77
CA GLY A 22 60.76 -26.26 40.10
C GLY A 22 59.45 -26.62 40.82
N LEU A 23 59.54 -27.55 41.78
CA LEU A 23 58.44 -27.91 42.70
C LEU A 23 58.06 -26.74 43.62
N GLY A 24 56.76 -26.54 43.79
CA GLY A 24 56.21 -25.66 44.81
C GLY A 24 54.72 -25.78 44.91
N LEU A 25 54.21 -26.64 45.78
CA LEU A 25 52.82 -26.84 46.11
C LEU A 25 52.32 -25.63 46.94
N GLN A 26 51.56 -24.71 46.39
CA GLN A 26 50.75 -23.75 47.14
C GLN A 26 49.33 -23.77 46.63
N VAL A 27 48.43 -24.27 47.47
CA VAL A 27 46.98 -24.19 47.30
C VAL A 27 46.57 -22.75 47.56
N LEU A 28 46.32 -21.99 46.52
CA LEU A 28 45.66 -20.70 46.58
C LEU A 28 44.18 -20.88 46.18
N LEU A 29 43.28 -20.77 47.20
CA LEU A 29 41.87 -20.57 46.94
C LEU A 29 41.70 -19.25 46.15
N ALA A 30 41.34 -19.34 44.88
CA ALA A 30 40.90 -18.21 44.10
C ALA A 30 39.41 -17.94 44.41
N PRO A 31 39.02 -16.72 44.73
CA PRO A 31 37.59 -16.38 44.81
C PRO A 31 37.01 -16.45 43.43
N THR A 32 35.99 -17.30 43.22
CA THR A 32 35.16 -17.30 42.05
C THR A 32 34.35 -16.00 42.03
N LEU A 33 34.81 -15.02 41.29
CA LEU A 33 34.00 -13.87 40.88
C LEU A 33 32.88 -14.38 39.97
N ALA A 34 31.70 -14.59 40.53
CA ALA A 34 30.49 -14.79 39.75
C ALA A 34 30.24 -13.50 38.96
N SER A 35 30.58 -13.54 37.65
CA SER A 35 30.20 -12.49 36.72
C SER A 35 28.69 -12.55 36.55
N THR A 36 27.96 -11.74 37.30
CA THR A 36 26.56 -11.46 37.00
C THR A 36 26.52 -10.66 35.71
N THR A 37 26.32 -11.38 34.58
CA THR A 37 25.90 -10.75 33.32
C THR A 37 24.49 -10.19 33.56
N VAL A 38 24.41 -8.91 33.83
CA VAL A 38 23.15 -8.17 33.75
C VAL A 38 22.78 -8.16 32.24
N ALA A 39 21.91 -9.08 31.85
CA ALA A 39 21.26 -9.04 30.55
C ALA A 39 20.38 -7.78 30.59
N PHE A 40 20.85 -6.69 29.98
CA PHE A 40 19.98 -5.61 29.58
C PHE A 40 19.05 -6.22 28.52
N ALA A 41 17.82 -6.53 28.94
CA ALA A 41 16.74 -6.73 27.98
C ALA A 41 16.63 -5.40 27.23
N SER A 42 17.16 -5.37 26.01
CA SER A 42 16.88 -4.30 25.04
C SER A 42 15.37 -4.33 24.87
N ALA A 43 14.65 -3.42 25.53
CA ALA A 43 13.28 -3.16 25.18
C ALA A 43 13.31 -2.75 23.71
N ALA A 44 12.87 -3.62 22.83
CA ALA A 44 12.71 -3.32 21.42
C ALA A 44 11.88 -2.03 21.35
N MET A 45 12.46 -0.96 20.81
CA MET A 45 11.72 0.29 20.58
C MET A 45 10.46 -0.10 19.80
N PRO A 46 9.26 0.33 20.24
CA PRO A 46 8.06 0.04 19.48
C PRO A 46 8.29 0.49 18.04
N GLY A 47 8.16 -0.40 17.09
CA GLY A 47 8.22 -0.06 15.67
C GLY A 47 7.15 1.00 15.32
N LEU A 48 7.20 1.58 14.15
CA LEU A 48 6.25 2.63 13.71
C LEU A 48 4.78 2.20 13.80
N LEU A 49 4.51 0.89 13.78
CA LEU A 49 3.17 0.31 14.01
C LEU A 49 2.71 0.43 15.48
N GLY A 50 3.62 0.52 16.44
CA GLY A 50 3.32 0.69 17.86
C GLY A 50 3.38 2.14 18.34
N GLN A 51 3.60 3.10 17.43
CA GLN A 51 3.71 4.52 17.78
C GLN A 51 2.53 5.30 17.19
N PRO A 52 1.68 5.94 18.01
CA PRO A 52 0.63 6.80 17.51
C PRO A 52 1.17 7.98 16.70
N ALA A 53 0.37 8.44 15.74
CA ALA A 53 0.65 9.67 15.00
C ALA A 53 0.81 10.87 15.95
N THR A 54 1.87 11.64 15.74
CA THR A 54 2.13 12.84 16.54
C THR A 54 1.08 13.91 16.27
N MET A 55 0.39 14.37 17.34
CA MET A 55 -0.57 15.47 17.22
C MET A 55 0.15 16.80 16.98
N THR A 56 -0.29 17.56 15.98
CA THR A 56 0.31 18.83 15.61
C THR A 56 -0.72 19.82 15.08
N PRO A 57 -0.62 21.11 15.40
CA PRO A 57 -1.51 22.14 14.83
C PRO A 57 -1.28 22.36 13.31
N ARG A 58 -0.18 21.80 12.76
CA ARG A 58 0.16 21.89 11.32
C ARG A 58 -0.22 20.64 10.54
N ALA A 59 -1.06 19.78 11.06
CA ALA A 59 -1.45 18.51 10.43
C ALA A 59 -1.94 18.68 8.98
N ALA A 60 -2.73 19.72 8.71
CA ALA A 60 -3.25 20.04 7.38
C ALA A 60 -2.17 20.50 6.38
N GLN A 61 -0.96 20.81 6.84
CA GLN A 61 0.21 21.21 6.05
C GLN A 61 1.24 20.08 5.91
N ALA A 62 0.95 18.91 6.46
CA ALA A 62 1.81 17.72 6.33
C ALA A 62 1.77 17.19 4.90
N VAL A 63 2.71 16.28 4.58
CA VAL A 63 2.67 15.52 3.32
C VAL A 63 1.44 14.62 3.33
N LEU A 64 0.47 14.95 2.47
CA LEU A 64 -0.76 14.20 2.32
C LEU A 64 -0.81 13.52 0.94
N THR A 65 -1.11 12.22 0.94
CA THR A 65 -1.06 11.36 -0.25
C THR A 65 -2.43 11.16 -0.88
N ARG A 66 -3.48 11.18 -0.08
CA ARG A 66 -4.84 10.87 -0.52
C ARG A 66 -5.87 11.74 0.20
N VAL A 67 -6.96 12.05 -0.49
CA VAL A 67 -8.19 12.58 0.11
C VAL A 67 -9.37 11.77 -0.40
N VAL A 68 -10.34 11.49 0.49
CA VAL A 68 -11.56 10.74 0.20
C VAL A 68 -12.76 11.41 0.87
N VAL A 69 -13.96 10.98 0.49
CA VAL A 69 -15.23 11.47 1.04
C VAL A 69 -15.86 10.42 1.94
N ALA A 70 -16.27 10.81 3.15
CA ALA A 70 -17.03 10.03 4.12
C ALA A 70 -18.38 10.71 4.36
N GLY A 71 -19.39 10.42 3.52
CA GLY A 71 -20.64 11.17 3.50
C GLY A 71 -20.44 12.61 3.02
N GLU A 72 -20.53 13.59 3.92
CA GLU A 72 -20.23 15.02 3.63
C GLU A 72 -18.83 15.44 4.10
N ARG A 73 -18.22 14.61 4.96
CA ARG A 73 -16.89 14.86 5.53
C ARG A 73 -15.81 14.54 4.50
N LEU A 74 -14.75 15.33 4.53
CA LEU A 74 -13.50 15.03 3.83
C LEU A 74 -12.50 14.42 4.81
N VAL A 75 -11.83 13.37 4.38
CA VAL A 75 -10.76 12.67 5.12
C VAL A 75 -9.50 12.67 4.24
N ALA A 76 -8.47 13.38 4.68
CA ALA A 76 -7.18 13.35 3.99
C ALA A 76 -6.13 12.64 4.85
N LEU A 77 -5.27 11.85 4.21
CA LEU A 77 -4.29 10.99 4.87
C LEU A 77 -2.93 11.09 4.19
N GLY A 78 -1.86 10.71 4.90
CA GLY A 78 -0.51 10.83 4.39
C GLY A 78 0.57 10.21 5.25
N GLU A 79 1.76 10.81 5.23
CA GLU A 79 2.92 10.32 5.93
C GLU A 79 2.75 10.34 7.45
N ARG A 80 3.51 9.47 8.15
CA ARG A 80 3.59 9.40 9.62
C ARG A 80 2.24 9.24 10.33
N GLY A 81 1.32 8.49 9.74
CA GLY A 81 -0.02 8.26 10.30
C GLY A 81 -0.93 9.50 10.26
N MET A 82 -0.58 10.50 9.47
CA MET A 82 -1.34 11.74 9.41
C MET A 82 -2.71 11.48 8.80
N VAL A 83 -3.75 11.82 9.54
CA VAL A 83 -5.14 11.87 9.05
C VAL A 83 -5.75 13.18 9.51
N VAL A 84 -6.35 13.94 8.59
CA VAL A 84 -7.04 15.19 8.89
C VAL A 84 -8.44 15.17 8.32
N LEU A 85 -9.38 15.80 9.03
CA LEU A 85 -10.82 15.80 8.79
C LEU A 85 -11.30 17.21 8.54
N SER A 86 -12.22 17.37 7.59
CA SER A 86 -12.95 18.62 7.37
C SER A 86 -14.45 18.35 7.25
N ASP A 87 -15.25 19.09 7.99
CA ASP A 87 -16.71 19.02 7.98
C ASP A 87 -17.35 20.22 7.26
N ASP A 88 -16.54 21.10 6.66
CA ASP A 88 -16.98 22.34 6.03
C ASP A 88 -16.48 22.51 4.56
N GLY A 89 -16.31 21.39 3.89
CA GLY A 89 -15.89 21.37 2.49
C GLY A 89 -14.42 21.74 2.27
N GLY A 90 -13.55 21.48 3.25
CA GLY A 90 -12.11 21.71 3.14
C GLY A 90 -11.66 23.11 3.51
N ARG A 91 -12.48 23.91 4.21
CA ARG A 91 -12.13 25.24 4.69
C ARG A 91 -11.31 25.18 5.98
N HIS A 92 -11.72 24.30 6.92
CA HIS A 92 -11.00 24.06 8.18
C HIS A 92 -10.72 22.57 8.32
N TRP A 93 -9.57 22.27 8.94
CA TRP A 93 -9.10 20.90 9.12
C TRP A 93 -8.65 20.67 10.55
N ARG A 94 -8.96 19.49 11.09
CA ARG A 94 -8.48 19.02 12.39
C ARG A 94 -7.87 17.63 12.25
N GLN A 95 -6.93 17.31 13.11
CA GLN A 95 -6.25 16.01 13.07
C GLN A 95 -7.07 14.95 13.82
N ALA A 96 -7.16 13.76 13.23
CA ALA A 96 -7.73 12.56 13.84
C ALA A 96 -6.72 11.82 14.72
N ARG A 97 -7.20 10.91 15.56
CA ARG A 97 -6.36 10.02 16.36
C ARG A 97 -6.07 8.73 15.61
N VAL A 98 -4.79 8.50 15.33
CA VAL A 98 -4.30 7.34 14.57
C VAL A 98 -3.26 6.60 15.40
N PRO A 99 -3.38 5.27 15.56
CA PRO A 99 -2.52 4.48 16.46
C PRO A 99 -1.14 4.15 15.88
N VAL A 100 -0.84 4.57 14.65
CA VAL A 100 0.42 4.25 13.95
C VAL A 100 1.10 5.49 13.40
N SER A 101 2.41 5.41 13.14
CA SER A 101 3.22 6.47 12.50
C SER A 101 3.78 6.06 11.14
N VAL A 102 3.17 5.09 10.47
CA VAL A 102 3.54 4.69 9.10
C VAL A 102 2.87 5.59 8.07
N THR A 103 3.40 5.59 6.84
CA THR A 103 2.74 6.26 5.72
C THR A 103 1.46 5.54 5.35
N LEU A 104 0.37 6.28 5.26
CA LEU A 104 -0.95 5.84 4.82
C LEU A 104 -1.09 6.11 3.32
N THR A 105 -1.64 5.15 2.56
CA THR A 105 -1.59 5.16 1.09
C THR A 105 -2.95 5.30 0.43
N SER A 106 -3.97 4.66 1.00
CA SER A 106 -5.31 4.59 0.41
C SER A 106 -6.38 4.48 1.48
N ALA A 107 -7.59 4.95 1.17
CA ALA A 107 -8.76 4.80 2.05
C ALA A 107 -10.02 4.48 1.24
N SER A 108 -10.95 3.78 1.89
CA SER A 108 -12.28 3.46 1.39
C SER A 108 -13.31 3.71 2.48
N PHE A 109 -14.36 4.46 2.17
CA PHE A 109 -15.52 4.66 3.03
C PHE A 109 -16.76 4.14 2.33
N VAL A 110 -17.57 3.36 3.03
CA VAL A 110 -18.85 2.83 2.51
C VAL A 110 -20.03 3.70 2.92
N ASP A 111 -19.85 4.47 3.98
CA ASP A 111 -20.82 5.47 4.47
C ASP A 111 -20.10 6.62 5.22
N ALA A 112 -20.85 7.48 5.92
CA ALA A 112 -20.30 8.59 6.68
C ALA A 112 -19.52 8.16 7.95
N ARG A 113 -19.59 6.89 8.35
CA ARG A 113 -19.04 6.39 9.62
C ARG A 113 -18.01 5.29 9.45
N GLN A 114 -18.28 4.33 8.56
CA GLN A 114 -17.46 3.14 8.35
C GLN A 114 -16.42 3.39 7.27
N GLY A 115 -15.14 3.27 7.65
CA GLY A 115 -14.05 3.48 6.71
C GLY A 115 -12.79 2.71 7.09
N TRP A 116 -11.97 2.46 6.08
CA TRP A 116 -10.71 1.72 6.21
C TRP A 116 -9.58 2.49 5.53
N ILE A 117 -8.38 2.35 6.08
CA ILE A 117 -7.14 2.91 5.52
C ILE A 117 -6.12 1.78 5.39
N ALA A 118 -5.47 1.70 4.24
CA ALA A 118 -4.28 0.88 4.02
C ALA A 118 -3.00 1.73 4.08
N GLY A 119 -1.85 1.09 4.40
CA GLY A 119 -0.60 1.82 4.50
C GLY A 119 0.65 0.95 4.44
N HIS A 120 1.78 1.61 4.69
CA HIS A 120 3.07 0.95 4.82
C HIS A 120 3.07 -0.03 5.99
N SER A 121 4.04 -0.94 5.99
CA SER A 121 4.11 -2.04 6.95
C SER A 121 2.89 -2.99 6.91
N GLY A 122 2.16 -3.02 5.79
CA GLY A 122 0.99 -3.88 5.61
C GLY A 122 -0.19 -3.52 6.51
N VAL A 123 -0.23 -2.31 7.08
CA VAL A 123 -1.27 -1.93 8.04
C VAL A 123 -2.61 -1.73 7.35
N VAL A 124 -3.68 -2.22 7.99
CA VAL A 124 -5.05 -1.81 7.73
C VAL A 124 -5.65 -1.25 9.01
N LEU A 125 -6.19 -0.04 8.92
CA LEU A 125 -6.90 0.65 9.98
C LEU A 125 -8.39 0.69 9.68
N HIS A 126 -9.21 0.72 10.73
CA HIS A 126 -10.67 0.86 10.64
C HIS A 126 -11.18 1.97 11.56
N THR A 127 -12.20 2.65 11.10
CA THR A 127 -13.01 3.60 11.87
C THR A 127 -14.49 3.26 11.79
N SER A 128 -15.23 3.53 12.86
CA SER A 128 -16.69 3.45 12.93
C SER A 128 -17.35 4.79 13.32
N ASP A 129 -16.56 5.86 13.36
CA ASP A 129 -16.99 7.20 13.78
C ASP A 129 -16.63 8.30 12.74
N GLY A 130 -16.47 7.90 11.47
CA GLY A 130 -16.20 8.83 10.38
C GLY A 130 -14.76 9.36 10.40
N GLY A 131 -13.82 8.58 10.93
CA GLY A 131 -12.40 8.88 10.89
C GLY A 131 -11.86 9.64 12.10
N GLU A 132 -12.66 9.88 13.16
CA GLU A 132 -12.19 10.54 14.39
C GLU A 132 -11.14 9.69 15.11
N ASN A 133 -11.44 8.40 15.25
CA ASN A 133 -10.59 7.41 15.89
C ASN A 133 -10.38 6.22 14.96
N TRP A 134 -9.17 5.69 14.97
CA TRP A 134 -8.77 4.56 14.15
C TRP A 134 -8.21 3.44 15.02
N SER A 135 -8.47 2.19 14.63
CA SER A 135 -7.92 0.99 15.25
C SER A 135 -7.23 0.11 14.21
N ILE A 136 -6.17 -0.58 14.60
CA ILE A 136 -5.48 -1.55 13.74
C ILE A 136 -6.34 -2.80 13.62
N GLN A 137 -6.63 -3.25 12.40
CA GLN A 137 -7.28 -4.53 12.12
C GLN A 137 -6.27 -5.61 11.76
N THR A 138 -5.27 -5.27 10.96
CA THR A 138 -4.16 -6.17 10.61
C THR A 138 -2.92 -5.36 10.26
N ASP A 139 -1.80 -6.06 10.16
CA ASP A 139 -0.51 -5.52 9.71
C ASP A 139 0.27 -6.56 8.86
N GLY A 140 1.42 -6.17 8.36
CA GLY A 140 2.24 -7.04 7.52
C GLY A 140 2.73 -8.30 8.21
N ILE A 141 2.92 -8.29 9.53
CA ILE A 141 3.31 -9.48 10.31
C ILE A 141 2.14 -10.47 10.35
N ALA A 142 0.95 -9.98 10.70
CA ALA A 142 -0.25 -10.81 10.77
C ALA A 142 -0.61 -11.40 9.39
N LEU A 143 -0.51 -10.60 8.31
CA LEU A 143 -0.74 -11.06 6.94
C LEU A 143 0.29 -12.11 6.49
N ALA A 144 1.58 -11.94 6.83
CA ALA A 144 2.62 -12.91 6.53
C ALA A 144 2.39 -14.23 7.26
N GLN A 145 2.05 -14.18 8.55
CA GLN A 145 1.71 -15.37 9.35
C GLN A 145 0.47 -16.09 8.80
N ALA A 146 -0.58 -15.34 8.44
CA ALA A 146 -1.79 -15.91 7.83
C ALA A 146 -1.47 -16.60 6.49
N SER A 147 -0.59 -16.01 5.67
CA SER A 147 -0.12 -16.62 4.42
C SER A 147 0.64 -17.93 4.66
N LEU A 148 1.48 -17.98 5.70
CA LEU A 148 2.23 -19.19 6.05
C LEU A 148 1.30 -20.30 6.54
N VAL A 149 0.37 -19.98 7.42
CA VAL A 149 -0.64 -20.95 7.90
C VAL A 149 -1.47 -21.51 6.75
N GLN A 150 -1.90 -20.64 5.82
CA GLN A 150 -2.66 -21.06 4.63
C GLN A 150 -1.83 -21.97 3.72
N ALA A 151 -0.55 -21.65 3.47
CA ALA A 151 0.33 -22.46 2.65
C ALA A 151 0.62 -23.83 3.28
N GLN A 152 0.82 -23.88 4.61
CA GLN A 152 1.06 -25.13 5.35
C GLN A 152 -0.18 -26.05 5.39
N ALA A 153 -1.38 -25.47 5.32
CA ALA A 153 -2.63 -26.23 5.31
C ALA A 153 -2.95 -26.89 3.94
N LEU A 154 -2.19 -26.58 2.89
CA LEU A 154 -2.35 -27.25 1.60
C LEU A 154 -2.02 -28.74 1.73
N PRO A 155 -2.74 -29.62 0.97
CA PRO A 155 -2.43 -31.05 0.95
C PRO A 155 -0.97 -31.33 0.53
N ASP A 156 -0.37 -32.37 1.09
CA ASP A 156 1.00 -32.80 0.69
C ASP A 156 1.10 -33.20 -0.79
N THR A 157 -0.03 -33.48 -1.43
CA THR A 157 -0.16 -33.79 -2.85
C THR A 157 -0.21 -32.55 -3.75
N ASP A 158 -0.32 -31.34 -3.19
CA ASP A 158 -0.30 -30.10 -3.95
C ASP A 158 1.12 -29.81 -4.44
N ALA A 159 1.29 -29.77 -5.77
CA ALA A 159 2.61 -29.59 -6.41
C ALA A 159 3.27 -28.25 -6.06
N ASP A 160 2.49 -27.22 -5.74
CA ASP A 160 2.99 -25.88 -5.42
C ASP A 160 3.19 -25.65 -3.92
N ARG A 161 2.80 -26.60 -3.06
CA ARG A 161 2.81 -26.45 -1.60
C ARG A 161 4.17 -26.00 -1.06
N GLU A 162 5.24 -26.70 -1.43
CA GLU A 162 6.58 -26.39 -0.95
C GLU A 162 6.99 -24.95 -1.34
N HIS A 163 6.77 -24.58 -2.59
CA HIS A 163 7.05 -23.24 -3.10
C HIS A 163 6.24 -22.16 -2.35
N ARG A 164 4.95 -22.39 -2.12
CA ARG A 164 4.08 -21.46 -1.38
C ARG A 164 4.53 -21.32 0.07
N VAL A 165 4.89 -22.42 0.75
CA VAL A 165 5.41 -22.38 2.12
C VAL A 165 6.72 -21.58 2.17
N GLN A 166 7.64 -21.79 1.23
CA GLN A 166 8.90 -21.04 1.16
C GLN A 166 8.67 -19.55 0.92
N GLN A 167 7.74 -19.19 0.03
CA GLN A 167 7.38 -17.77 -0.22
C GLN A 167 6.77 -17.13 1.02
N ALA A 168 5.83 -17.80 1.68
CA ALA A 168 5.18 -17.29 2.89
C ALA A 168 6.17 -17.17 4.06
N GLN A 169 7.10 -18.14 4.20
CA GLN A 169 8.16 -18.06 5.21
C GLN A 169 9.07 -16.85 4.99
N ARG A 170 9.44 -16.54 3.74
CA ARG A 170 10.20 -15.31 3.43
C ARG A 170 9.45 -14.04 3.83
N LEU A 171 8.13 -13.98 3.63
CA LEU A 171 7.34 -12.82 4.10
C LEU A 171 7.39 -12.68 5.62
N VAL A 172 7.38 -13.80 6.35
CA VAL A 172 7.53 -13.79 7.83
C VAL A 172 8.92 -13.33 8.23
N ASP A 173 9.96 -13.81 7.57
CA ASP A 173 11.36 -13.48 7.87
C ASP A 173 11.67 -12.00 7.53
N ASP A 174 11.09 -11.46 6.45
CA ASP A 174 11.21 -10.04 6.05
C ASP A 174 10.48 -9.10 7.02
N GLY A 175 9.47 -9.60 7.74
CA GLY A 175 8.66 -8.80 8.65
C GLY A 175 7.68 -7.86 7.95
N ALA A 176 7.24 -6.81 8.67
CA ALA A 176 6.24 -5.85 8.17
C ALA A 176 6.87 -4.74 7.32
N ASP A 177 7.58 -5.09 6.26
CA ASP A 177 8.30 -4.13 5.40
C ASP A 177 7.53 -3.72 4.12
N LYS A 178 6.53 -4.51 3.72
CA LYS A 178 5.84 -4.31 2.44
C LYS A 178 4.58 -3.46 2.58
N PRO A 179 4.43 -2.40 1.74
CA PRO A 179 3.24 -1.56 1.77
C PRO A 179 2.03 -2.23 1.10
N LEU A 180 0.85 -1.99 1.68
CA LEU A 180 -0.41 -2.03 0.97
C LEU A 180 -0.61 -0.68 0.27
N LEU A 181 -1.04 -0.70 -0.99
CA LEU A 181 -1.06 0.47 -1.87
C LEU A 181 -2.48 0.93 -2.21
N SER A 182 -3.45 0.01 -2.20
CA SER A 182 -4.85 0.33 -2.46
C SER A 182 -5.78 -0.52 -1.61
N ILE A 183 -6.91 0.07 -1.21
CA ILE A 183 -7.99 -0.58 -0.47
C ILE A 183 -9.33 -0.18 -1.09
N CYS A 184 -10.22 -1.14 -1.24
CA CYS A 184 -11.60 -0.92 -1.69
C CYS A 184 -12.55 -1.81 -0.89
N PHE A 185 -13.63 -1.23 -0.42
CA PHE A 185 -14.73 -1.95 0.20
C PHE A 185 -15.97 -1.84 -0.68
N ALA A 186 -16.62 -2.96 -0.93
CA ALA A 186 -17.89 -3.04 -1.66
C ALA A 186 -19.06 -2.60 -0.77
N ASP A 187 -19.00 -2.98 0.50
CA ASP A 187 -19.96 -2.68 1.56
C ASP A 187 -19.24 -2.74 2.93
N ALA A 188 -20.00 -2.74 4.02
CA ALA A 188 -19.45 -2.77 5.38
C ALA A 188 -18.77 -4.11 5.76
N LEU A 189 -18.92 -5.17 4.98
CA LEU A 189 -18.39 -6.50 5.26
C LEU A 189 -17.29 -6.92 4.28
N HIS A 190 -17.46 -6.62 3.00
CA HIS A 190 -16.62 -7.14 1.93
C HIS A 190 -15.61 -6.12 1.44
N GLY A 191 -14.34 -6.44 1.59
CA GLY A 191 -13.24 -5.56 1.21
C GLY A 191 -12.02 -6.31 0.67
N MET A 192 -11.20 -5.60 -0.09
CA MET A 192 -9.94 -6.09 -0.63
C MET A 192 -8.84 -5.03 -0.50
N VAL A 193 -7.65 -5.49 -0.16
CA VAL A 193 -6.40 -4.71 -0.18
C VAL A 193 -5.42 -5.33 -1.15
N VAL A 194 -4.67 -4.47 -1.84
CA VAL A 194 -3.58 -4.90 -2.73
C VAL A 194 -2.35 -4.05 -2.49
N GLY A 195 -1.16 -4.57 -2.84
CA GLY A 195 0.08 -3.88 -2.53
C GLY A 195 1.31 -4.35 -3.28
N ALA A 196 2.46 -4.02 -2.70
CA ALA A 196 3.76 -4.34 -3.25
C ALA A 196 3.98 -5.87 -3.33
N PHE A 197 4.77 -6.29 -4.33
CA PHE A 197 5.14 -7.70 -4.56
C PHE A 197 3.94 -8.65 -4.72
N GLY A 198 2.83 -8.14 -5.27
CA GLY A 198 1.60 -8.90 -5.47
C GLY A 198 0.87 -9.24 -4.17
N LEU A 199 1.13 -8.55 -3.06
CA LEU A 199 0.35 -8.72 -1.84
C LEU A 199 -1.12 -8.42 -2.11
N ALA A 200 -1.98 -9.31 -1.62
CA ALA A 200 -3.42 -9.14 -1.66
C ALA A 200 -4.07 -9.88 -0.49
N ALA A 201 -5.06 -9.27 0.11
CA ALA A 201 -5.91 -9.90 1.11
C ALA A 201 -7.35 -9.40 0.98
N SER A 202 -8.30 -10.23 1.35
CA SER A 202 -9.73 -9.92 1.38
C SER A 202 -10.33 -10.15 2.75
N THR A 203 -11.47 -9.54 2.99
CA THR A 203 -12.30 -9.74 4.19
C THR A 203 -13.76 -9.88 3.80
N ASP A 204 -14.50 -10.70 4.54
CA ASP A 204 -15.94 -10.91 4.41
C ASP A 204 -16.69 -10.55 5.71
N ASP A 205 -15.99 -9.95 6.69
CA ASP A 205 -16.51 -9.65 8.03
C ASP A 205 -16.18 -8.20 8.50
N GLY A 206 -15.91 -7.31 7.55
CA GLY A 206 -15.59 -5.91 7.82
C GLY A 206 -14.17 -5.70 8.34
N GLY A 207 -13.26 -6.65 8.06
CA GLY A 207 -11.87 -6.60 8.44
C GLY A 207 -11.57 -7.10 9.86
N LYS A 208 -12.51 -7.82 10.50
CA LYS A 208 -12.21 -8.55 11.73
C LYS A 208 -11.20 -9.67 11.44
N THR A 209 -11.33 -10.29 10.27
CA THR A 209 -10.34 -11.21 9.71
C THR A 209 -9.93 -10.77 8.31
N TRP A 210 -8.63 -10.89 8.01
CA TRP A 210 -8.05 -10.64 6.70
C TRP A 210 -7.42 -11.92 6.18
N THR A 211 -7.91 -12.39 5.03
CA THR A 211 -7.46 -13.63 4.40
C THR A 211 -6.57 -13.30 3.20
N PRO A 212 -5.30 -13.72 3.19
CA PRO A 212 -4.46 -13.61 2.01
C PRO A 212 -5.14 -14.28 0.80
N CYS A 213 -5.20 -13.57 -0.33
CA CYS A 213 -5.90 -14.03 -1.53
C CYS A 213 -5.08 -13.90 -2.81
N ARG A 214 -3.77 -13.87 -2.68
CA ARG A 214 -2.82 -13.75 -3.80
C ARG A 214 -3.05 -14.82 -4.87
N GLU A 215 -3.42 -16.04 -4.48
CA GLU A 215 -3.64 -17.19 -5.36
C GLU A 215 -4.87 -17.01 -6.26
N ARG A 216 -5.79 -16.11 -5.89
CA ARG A 216 -6.95 -15.77 -6.73
C ARG A 216 -6.56 -14.86 -7.89
N LEU A 217 -5.38 -14.22 -7.82
CA LEU A 217 -4.91 -13.23 -8.77
C LEU A 217 -3.96 -13.85 -9.81
N VAL A 218 -4.09 -13.44 -11.07
CA VAL A 218 -3.19 -13.86 -12.16
C VAL A 218 -1.98 -12.92 -12.21
N ASN A 219 -1.06 -13.06 -11.25
CA ASN A 219 0.15 -12.23 -11.11
C ASN A 219 1.40 -13.08 -10.82
N PRO A 220 1.81 -13.96 -11.78
CA PRO A 220 2.91 -14.91 -11.54
C PRO A 220 4.26 -14.25 -11.28
N MET A 221 4.48 -13.05 -11.82
CA MET A 221 5.73 -12.29 -11.64
C MET A 221 5.75 -11.47 -10.35
N SER A 222 4.71 -11.54 -9.52
CA SER A 222 4.60 -10.77 -8.27
C SER A 222 4.76 -9.26 -8.46
N MET A 223 4.24 -8.74 -9.57
CA MET A 223 4.25 -7.31 -9.88
C MET A 223 3.50 -6.52 -8.82
N HIS A 224 3.91 -5.27 -8.58
CA HIS A 224 3.21 -4.37 -7.66
C HIS A 224 1.79 -4.08 -8.15
N LEU A 225 0.82 -4.18 -7.23
CA LEU A 225 -0.58 -3.90 -7.48
C LEU A 225 -0.92 -2.53 -6.88
N TYR A 226 -1.24 -1.56 -7.74
CA TYR A 226 -1.40 -0.16 -7.33
C TYR A 226 -2.84 0.26 -7.12
N ALA A 227 -3.78 -0.43 -7.74
CA ALA A 227 -5.19 -0.04 -7.68
C ALA A 227 -6.11 -1.26 -7.60
N VAL A 228 -7.12 -1.16 -6.75
CA VAL A 228 -8.28 -2.04 -6.71
C VAL A 228 -9.53 -1.19 -6.71
N ALA A 229 -10.55 -1.58 -7.50
CA ALA A 229 -11.84 -0.91 -7.56
C ALA A 229 -12.96 -1.94 -7.70
N HIS A 230 -14.17 -1.56 -7.29
CA HIS A 230 -15.35 -2.42 -7.25
C HIS A 230 -16.58 -1.68 -7.77
N HIS A 231 -17.43 -2.40 -8.49
CA HIS A 231 -18.79 -1.98 -8.84
C HIS A 231 -19.68 -3.20 -9.02
N ALA A 232 -20.80 -3.24 -8.31
CA ALA A 232 -21.75 -4.36 -8.24
C ALA A 232 -21.04 -5.68 -7.83
N LYS A 233 -20.85 -6.65 -8.74
CA LYS A 233 -20.13 -7.91 -8.50
C LYS A 233 -18.74 -7.92 -9.11
N THR A 234 -18.39 -6.87 -9.82
CA THR A 234 -17.13 -6.81 -10.54
C THR A 234 -16.04 -6.14 -9.72
N TRP A 235 -14.95 -6.85 -9.52
CA TRP A 235 -13.70 -6.32 -8.98
C TRP A 235 -12.68 -6.19 -10.09
N VAL A 236 -11.88 -5.15 -10.03
CA VAL A 236 -10.73 -4.97 -10.93
C VAL A 236 -9.49 -4.65 -10.13
N VAL A 237 -8.35 -5.17 -10.58
CA VAL A 237 -7.03 -4.90 -10.01
C VAL A 237 -6.11 -4.46 -11.12
N ALA A 238 -5.35 -3.40 -10.89
CA ALA A 238 -4.37 -2.87 -11.85
C ALA A 238 -3.01 -2.64 -11.18
N GLY A 239 -1.93 -2.72 -11.98
CA GLY A 239 -0.60 -2.67 -11.41
C GLY A 239 0.51 -2.39 -12.40
N GLU A 240 1.69 -2.85 -12.00
CA GLU A 240 2.95 -2.69 -12.68
C GLU A 240 2.95 -3.43 -14.04
N GLN A 241 3.66 -2.89 -15.02
CA GLN A 241 3.83 -3.47 -16.36
C GLN A 241 2.53 -3.84 -17.06
N GLY A 242 1.48 -3.04 -16.87
CA GLY A 242 0.18 -3.28 -17.52
C GLY A 242 -0.62 -4.43 -16.89
N VAL A 243 -0.25 -4.93 -15.70
CA VAL A 243 -1.09 -5.89 -14.99
C VAL A 243 -2.49 -5.32 -14.85
N LEU A 244 -3.46 -6.07 -15.37
CA LEU A 244 -4.88 -5.75 -15.32
C LEU A 244 -5.67 -7.04 -15.16
N MET A 245 -6.49 -7.12 -14.14
CA MET A 245 -7.27 -8.30 -13.81
C MET A 245 -8.70 -7.92 -13.47
N ARG A 246 -9.62 -8.83 -13.73
CA ARG A 246 -11.05 -8.68 -13.45
C ARG A 246 -11.61 -9.94 -12.83
N SER A 247 -12.50 -9.76 -11.89
CA SER A 247 -13.39 -10.77 -11.31
C SER A 247 -14.83 -10.33 -11.56
N ASP A 248 -15.70 -11.28 -11.90
CA ASP A 248 -17.15 -11.08 -12.02
C ASP A 248 -17.93 -11.96 -11.05
N ASP A 249 -17.24 -12.56 -10.08
CA ASP A 249 -17.74 -13.48 -9.06
C ASP A 249 -17.45 -13.01 -7.62
N ASP A 250 -17.59 -11.69 -7.40
CA ASP A 250 -17.35 -11.04 -6.10
C ASP A 250 -15.93 -11.24 -5.55
N GLY A 251 -14.92 -11.39 -6.42
CA GLY A 251 -13.51 -11.53 -6.03
C GLY A 251 -13.09 -12.96 -5.70
N ALA A 252 -13.95 -13.97 -5.99
CA ALA A 252 -13.61 -15.36 -5.75
C ALA A 252 -12.51 -15.85 -6.71
N SER A 253 -12.52 -15.38 -7.96
CA SER A 253 -11.48 -15.64 -8.95
C SER A 253 -11.23 -14.43 -9.85
N PHE A 254 -10.02 -14.32 -10.39
CA PHE A 254 -9.64 -13.24 -11.30
C PHE A 254 -9.13 -13.80 -12.62
N THR A 255 -9.45 -13.12 -13.70
CA THR A 255 -8.91 -13.37 -15.05
C THR A 255 -8.02 -12.20 -15.45
N ALA A 256 -6.89 -12.51 -16.09
CA ALA A 256 -6.03 -11.48 -16.66
C ALA A 256 -6.67 -10.87 -17.91
N LEU A 257 -6.58 -9.56 -18.03
CA LEU A 257 -7.00 -8.82 -19.22
C LEU A 257 -5.78 -8.23 -19.92
N ALA A 258 -5.83 -8.20 -21.25
CA ALA A 258 -4.77 -7.57 -22.03
C ALA A 258 -4.90 -6.04 -21.96
N ALA A 259 -4.02 -5.39 -21.22
CA ALA A 259 -3.91 -3.94 -21.21
C ALA A 259 -3.36 -3.45 -22.56
N PRO A 260 -3.77 -2.26 -23.06
CA PRO A 260 -3.29 -1.71 -24.33
C PRO A 260 -1.79 -1.36 -24.34
N SER A 261 -1.15 -1.35 -23.19
CA SER A 261 0.29 -1.10 -23.05
C SER A 261 0.86 -1.79 -21.80
N GLU A 262 2.16 -2.09 -21.82
CA GLU A 262 2.89 -2.66 -20.68
C GLU A 262 3.33 -1.59 -19.67
N ARG A 263 2.74 -0.38 -19.71
CA ARG A 263 3.06 0.66 -18.75
C ARG A 263 2.24 0.49 -17.48
N THR A 264 2.83 0.86 -16.35
CA THR A 264 2.19 0.77 -15.03
C THR A 264 0.91 1.59 -14.96
N LEU A 265 -0.15 0.98 -14.43
CA LEU A 265 -1.42 1.61 -14.11
C LEU A 265 -1.45 1.90 -12.61
N PHE A 266 -1.56 3.18 -12.23
CA PHE A 266 -1.50 3.62 -10.84
C PHE A 266 -2.86 3.82 -10.19
N THR A 267 -3.91 4.01 -11.00
CA THR A 267 -5.24 4.32 -10.48
C THR A 267 -6.32 3.56 -11.25
N ALA A 268 -7.41 3.26 -10.55
CA ALA A 268 -8.63 2.70 -11.08
C ALA A 268 -9.82 3.43 -10.45
N THR A 269 -10.77 3.85 -11.27
CA THR A 269 -12.03 4.45 -10.84
C THR A 269 -13.18 3.68 -11.44
N ALA A 270 -14.05 3.13 -10.59
CA ALA A 270 -15.36 2.65 -10.99
C ALA A 270 -16.30 3.84 -11.18
N THR A 271 -16.97 3.92 -12.33
CA THR A 271 -18.00 4.94 -12.57
C THR A 271 -19.36 4.45 -12.10
N ARG A 272 -20.29 5.37 -11.79
CA ARG A 272 -21.67 5.02 -11.45
C ARG A 272 -22.38 4.24 -12.56
N GLY A 273 -21.94 4.40 -13.79
CA GLY A 273 -22.42 3.63 -14.95
C GLY A 273 -21.86 2.21 -15.02
N GLY A 274 -21.03 1.80 -14.08
CA GLY A 274 -20.45 0.46 -14.01
C GLY A 274 -19.23 0.23 -14.91
N SER A 275 -18.70 1.26 -15.54
CA SER A 275 -17.43 1.20 -16.27
C SER A 275 -16.26 1.46 -15.34
N PHE A 276 -15.09 0.97 -15.72
CA PHE A 276 -13.84 1.20 -15.00
C PHE A 276 -12.85 1.97 -15.87
N VAL A 277 -12.28 3.03 -15.33
CA VAL A 277 -11.23 3.84 -15.95
C VAL A 277 -9.92 3.62 -15.22
N PHE A 278 -8.89 3.26 -15.94
CA PHE A 278 -7.53 3.05 -15.44
C PHE A 278 -6.59 4.07 -16.08
N ALA A 279 -5.63 4.54 -15.28
CA ALA A 279 -4.61 5.43 -15.81
C ALA A 279 -3.30 5.32 -15.01
N GLY A 280 -2.18 5.74 -15.63
CA GLY A 280 -0.89 5.56 -15.01
C GLY A 280 0.27 6.24 -15.72
N LEU A 281 1.35 5.51 -15.89
CA LEU A 281 2.66 5.99 -16.32
C LEU A 281 2.64 6.46 -17.78
N LEU A 282 3.16 7.67 -18.03
CA LEU A 282 3.43 8.21 -19.39
C LEU A 282 2.25 8.08 -20.35
N GLY A 283 1.04 8.39 -19.88
CA GLY A 283 -0.18 8.39 -20.70
C GLY A 283 -0.84 7.03 -20.86
N ALA A 284 -0.37 5.98 -20.16
CA ALA A 284 -1.12 4.73 -20.09
C ALA A 284 -2.51 5.01 -19.55
N ALA A 285 -3.53 4.73 -20.34
CA ALA A 285 -4.92 4.86 -19.93
C ALA A 285 -5.80 3.88 -20.71
N CYS A 286 -6.75 3.27 -20.01
CA CYS A 286 -7.72 2.38 -20.65
C CYS A 286 -9.03 2.36 -19.87
N ARG A 287 -10.05 1.80 -20.51
CA ARG A 287 -11.40 1.70 -19.96
C ARG A 287 -11.98 0.31 -20.23
N ILE A 288 -12.74 -0.18 -19.26
CA ILE A 288 -13.58 -1.35 -19.39
C ILE A 288 -15.03 -0.87 -19.28
N ASP A 289 -15.84 -1.16 -20.30
CA ASP A 289 -17.25 -0.81 -20.30
C ASP A 289 -18.06 -1.72 -19.38
N SER A 290 -19.14 -1.18 -18.83
CA SER A 290 -20.09 -1.95 -18.02
C SER A 290 -20.58 -3.19 -18.79
N GLY A 291 -20.50 -4.36 -18.15
CA GLY A 291 -20.94 -5.63 -18.75
C GLY A 291 -20.06 -6.16 -19.88
N SER A 292 -18.95 -5.51 -20.23
CA SER A 292 -18.00 -5.96 -21.25
C SER A 292 -16.67 -6.37 -20.64
N PRO A 293 -16.00 -7.44 -21.08
CA PRO A 293 -14.63 -7.76 -20.71
C PRO A 293 -13.59 -7.03 -21.58
N THR A 294 -14.03 -6.27 -22.60
CA THR A 294 -13.13 -5.62 -23.55
C THR A 294 -12.44 -4.43 -22.92
N VAL A 295 -11.12 -4.39 -23.06
CA VAL A 295 -10.29 -3.26 -22.63
C VAL A 295 -10.10 -2.32 -23.82
N ASN A 296 -10.60 -1.10 -23.69
CA ASN A 296 -10.48 -0.05 -24.70
C ASN A 296 -9.38 0.94 -24.31
N ALA A 297 -8.46 1.24 -25.22
CA ALA A 297 -7.44 2.27 -24.99
C ALA A 297 -8.10 3.66 -24.90
N ILE A 298 -7.59 4.50 -24.00
CA ILE A 298 -7.92 5.92 -23.93
C ILE A 298 -6.73 6.71 -24.45
N GLU A 299 -6.93 7.52 -25.49
CA GLU A 299 -5.90 8.40 -26.03
C GLU A 299 -5.87 9.72 -25.23
N LEU A 300 -4.75 9.98 -24.57
CA LEU A 300 -4.50 11.26 -23.91
C LEU A 300 -3.69 12.16 -24.84
N ALA A 301 -4.01 13.45 -24.88
CA ALA A 301 -3.37 14.44 -25.77
C ALA A 301 -1.84 14.60 -25.54
N ALA A 302 -1.32 14.09 -24.42
CA ALA A 302 0.10 14.09 -24.09
C ALA A 302 0.45 12.89 -23.20
N PRO A 303 1.72 12.42 -23.20
CA PRO A 303 2.18 11.30 -22.39
C PRO A 303 2.36 11.71 -20.91
N LEU A 304 1.25 12.06 -20.25
CA LEU A 304 1.24 12.49 -18.84
C LEU A 304 1.18 11.29 -17.92
N THR A 305 1.97 11.33 -16.83
CA THR A 305 1.81 10.37 -15.75
C THR A 305 0.62 10.75 -14.88
N ILE A 306 -0.38 9.89 -14.81
CA ILE A 306 -1.60 10.08 -14.03
C ILE A 306 -1.39 9.47 -12.64
N LEU A 307 -1.68 10.24 -11.60
CA LEU A 307 -1.45 9.89 -10.20
C LEU A 307 -2.74 9.49 -9.46
N SER A 308 -3.88 10.06 -9.88
CA SER A 308 -5.17 9.84 -9.22
C SER A 308 -6.30 10.00 -10.23
N SER A 309 -7.40 9.31 -10.00
CA SER A 309 -8.64 9.46 -10.76
C SER A 309 -9.84 9.48 -9.82
N VAL A 310 -10.90 10.17 -10.20
CA VAL A 310 -12.15 10.27 -9.46
C VAL A 310 -13.31 10.58 -10.39
N GLU A 311 -14.50 10.01 -10.12
CA GLU A 311 -15.74 10.45 -10.71
C GLU A 311 -16.39 11.50 -9.80
N LEU A 312 -16.73 12.67 -10.36
CA LEU A 312 -17.45 13.73 -9.68
C LEU A 312 -18.95 13.43 -9.61
N ARG A 313 -19.71 14.21 -8.82
CA ARG A 313 -21.16 14.05 -8.67
C ARG A 313 -21.94 14.30 -9.95
N ASP A 314 -21.43 15.14 -10.85
CA ASP A 314 -22.03 15.41 -12.16
C ASP A 314 -21.68 14.36 -13.23
N GLY A 315 -20.97 13.29 -12.86
CA GLY A 315 -20.57 12.19 -13.74
C GLY A 315 -19.29 12.46 -14.54
N ARG A 316 -18.64 13.60 -14.36
CA ARG A 316 -17.32 13.83 -14.95
C ARG A 316 -16.29 12.91 -14.32
N VAL A 317 -15.45 12.29 -15.13
CA VAL A 317 -14.27 11.56 -14.66
C VAL A 317 -13.06 12.50 -14.75
N MET A 318 -12.38 12.68 -13.63
CA MET A 318 -11.18 13.52 -13.55
C MET A 318 -9.95 12.66 -13.44
N LEU A 319 -8.91 12.99 -14.18
CA LEU A 319 -7.57 12.42 -14.05
C LEU A 319 -6.61 13.51 -13.58
N LEU A 320 -5.95 13.27 -12.46
CA LEU A 320 -4.92 14.14 -11.94
C LEU A 320 -3.56 13.69 -12.42
N ALA A 321 -2.90 14.51 -13.22
CA ALA A 321 -1.60 14.23 -13.77
C ALA A 321 -0.46 14.93 -12.98
N GLN A 322 0.73 14.40 -13.15
CA GLN A 322 1.94 14.99 -12.62
C GLN A 322 2.06 16.48 -12.98
N GLY A 323 2.60 17.29 -12.06
CA GLY A 323 2.72 18.74 -12.24
C GLY A 323 1.42 19.52 -12.03
N GLY A 324 0.37 18.89 -11.47
CA GLY A 324 -0.88 19.55 -11.13
C GLY A 324 -1.79 19.81 -12.35
N ARG A 325 -1.57 19.10 -13.44
CA ARG A 325 -2.48 19.12 -14.59
C ARG A 325 -3.69 18.23 -14.28
N VAL A 326 -4.86 18.64 -14.73
CA VAL A 326 -6.10 17.89 -14.57
C VAL A 326 -6.73 17.70 -15.93
N LEU A 327 -7.14 16.49 -16.21
CA LEU A 327 -7.91 16.14 -17.39
C LEU A 327 -9.33 15.78 -16.97
N ALA A 328 -10.33 16.18 -17.72
CA ALA A 328 -11.73 15.87 -17.46
C ALA A 328 -12.38 15.19 -18.66
N SER A 329 -13.17 14.16 -18.38
CA SER A 329 -14.06 13.50 -19.31
C SER A 329 -15.51 13.83 -18.94
N ARG A 330 -16.37 14.02 -19.93
CA ARG A 330 -17.83 14.24 -19.79
C ARG A 330 -18.66 13.10 -20.37
N ASP A 331 -17.99 12.08 -20.89
CA ASP A 331 -18.58 10.93 -21.58
C ASP A 331 -18.23 9.59 -20.90
N GLY A 332 -18.10 9.63 -19.55
CA GLY A 332 -17.84 8.45 -18.74
C GLY A 332 -16.40 7.88 -18.86
N GLY A 333 -15.44 8.72 -19.25
CA GLY A 333 -14.04 8.34 -19.35
C GLY A 333 -13.62 7.85 -20.72
N VAL A 334 -14.34 8.19 -21.80
CA VAL A 334 -13.97 7.84 -23.19
C VAL A 334 -12.97 8.87 -23.73
N HIS A 335 -13.28 10.15 -23.66
CA HIS A 335 -12.41 11.24 -24.12
C HIS A 335 -12.06 12.18 -22.97
N PHE A 336 -10.83 12.64 -22.95
CA PHE A 336 -10.32 13.55 -21.92
C PHE A 336 -9.78 14.84 -22.53
N ALA A 337 -10.15 15.98 -21.93
CA ALA A 337 -9.61 17.30 -22.25
C ALA A 337 -8.97 17.93 -21.00
N GLU A 338 -7.92 18.72 -21.20
CA GLU A 338 -7.28 19.43 -20.09
C GLU A 338 -8.21 20.49 -19.52
N GLN A 339 -8.45 20.43 -18.22
CA GLN A 339 -9.17 21.44 -17.47
C GLN A 339 -8.17 22.37 -16.79
N GLN A 340 -8.32 23.69 -17.02
CA GLN A 340 -7.47 24.67 -16.35
C GLN A 340 -7.91 24.81 -14.89
N LEU A 341 -6.93 24.72 -13.99
CA LEU A 341 -7.10 25.04 -12.58
C LEU A 341 -6.60 26.47 -12.31
N PRO A 342 -7.17 27.18 -11.31
CA PRO A 342 -6.73 28.53 -10.95
C PRO A 342 -5.25 28.59 -10.54
N ARG A 343 -4.74 27.50 -9.98
CA ARG A 343 -3.32 27.32 -9.60
C ARG A 343 -2.81 25.96 -10.03
N ARG A 344 -1.64 25.92 -10.64
CA ARG A 344 -0.90 24.67 -10.89
C ARG A 344 0.09 24.43 -9.74
N VAL A 345 -0.20 23.45 -8.92
CA VAL A 345 0.69 22.94 -7.86
C VAL A 345 0.74 21.42 -7.99
N PRO A 346 1.88 20.79 -7.66
CA PRO A 346 1.96 19.33 -7.64
C PRO A 346 0.94 18.75 -6.64
N LEU A 347 -0.09 18.12 -7.16
CA LEU A 347 -1.16 17.50 -6.38
C LEU A 347 -0.96 15.98 -6.34
N THR A 348 -1.44 15.32 -5.26
CA THR A 348 -1.36 13.87 -5.07
C THR A 348 -2.71 13.18 -5.23
N SER A 349 -3.80 13.83 -4.83
CA SER A 349 -5.17 13.32 -4.94
C SER A 349 -6.17 14.47 -5.04
N LEU A 350 -7.36 14.18 -5.55
CA LEU A 350 -8.44 15.16 -5.78
C LEU A 350 -9.79 14.53 -5.46
N VAL A 351 -10.69 15.28 -4.84
CA VAL A 351 -12.11 14.94 -4.65
C VAL A 351 -13.01 16.16 -4.79
N GLU A 352 -14.31 15.90 -4.92
CA GLU A 352 -15.35 16.92 -4.84
C GLU A 352 -15.97 16.94 -3.45
N ALA A 353 -15.96 18.10 -2.79
CA ALA A 353 -16.61 18.33 -1.52
C ALA A 353 -18.15 18.38 -1.66
N ALA A 354 -18.87 18.33 -0.53
CA ALA A 354 -20.33 18.32 -0.51
C ALA A 354 -20.97 19.54 -1.19
N ASP A 355 -20.30 20.69 -1.16
CA ASP A 355 -20.72 21.94 -1.78
C ASP A 355 -20.26 22.13 -3.25
N GLY A 356 -19.72 21.07 -3.88
CA GLY A 356 -19.26 21.07 -5.26
C GLY A 356 -17.86 21.62 -5.48
N GLY A 357 -17.17 22.11 -4.45
CA GLY A 357 -15.80 22.60 -4.54
C GLY A 357 -14.80 21.46 -4.65
N LEU A 358 -13.75 21.64 -5.43
CA LEU A 358 -12.66 20.67 -5.54
C LEU A 358 -11.68 20.84 -4.38
N VAL A 359 -11.28 19.73 -3.77
CA VAL A 359 -10.30 19.67 -2.69
C VAL A 359 -9.20 18.69 -3.09
N ALA A 360 -7.96 19.07 -2.90
CA ALA A 360 -6.81 18.28 -3.28
C ALA A 360 -5.76 18.21 -2.18
N THR A 361 -5.01 17.13 -2.18
CA THR A 361 -3.82 16.93 -1.35
C THR A 361 -2.54 17.15 -2.15
N SER A 362 -1.45 17.43 -1.44
CA SER A 362 -0.13 17.67 -1.99
C SER A 362 0.97 17.37 -0.98
N MET A 363 2.23 17.47 -1.41
CA MET A 363 3.39 17.43 -0.52
C MET A 363 3.43 18.59 0.50
N GLY A 364 2.65 19.64 0.29
CA GLY A 364 2.53 20.81 1.18
C GLY A 364 1.20 20.87 1.93
N GLY A 365 0.45 19.77 1.96
CA GLY A 365 -0.82 19.67 2.69
C GLY A 365 -2.05 19.61 1.79
N VAL A 366 -3.19 19.97 2.37
CA VAL A 366 -4.47 19.98 1.69
C VAL A 366 -4.85 21.40 1.27
N SER A 367 -5.52 21.53 0.13
CA SER A 367 -6.01 22.82 -0.39
C SER A 367 -7.32 22.68 -1.12
N ARG A 368 -8.15 23.71 -1.04
CA ARG A 368 -9.36 23.87 -1.84
C ARG A 368 -8.99 24.61 -3.13
N LEU A 369 -9.51 24.14 -4.26
CA LEU A 369 -9.13 24.58 -5.60
C LEU A 369 -10.18 25.51 -6.25
N GLY A 370 -11.00 26.19 -5.48
CA GLY A 370 -12.02 27.12 -5.96
C GLY A 370 -13.38 26.87 -5.37
#